data_c5a7363c09e4f1850b8b82c69efa0a96
#
_entry.id   c5a7363c09e4f1850b8b82c69efa0a96
#
_cell.length_a   1.000
_cell.length_b   1.000
_cell.length_c   1.000
_cell.angle_alpha   90.00
_cell.angle_beta   90.00
_cell.angle_gamma   90.00
#
_symmetry.space_group_name_H-M   'P 1'
#
loop_
_entity.id
_entity.type
_entity.pdbx_description
1 polymer ?
#
loop_
_entity_poly.entity_id
_entity_poly.type
_entity_poly.pdbx_seq_one_letter_code
_entity_poly.pdbx_strand_id
1 'polypeptide(L)'
;RLVGSEMCIRDRFSTFIGDLGAIPIIYSPVEHDRITSYISHVPHVIAASLVNLVAAADSPDNIFKSLAAGGFKDITRIASSNPVVWEHILLANPDNIVNGLQEYVELINKMIYHIKQRDAAGINAFFASARDYRDSIPNNSSGVIRMHHELFVDIPDEAGAIAKVTALIAEAKISLKNIGVSHNRED
;
A
#
# COMPACT_ATOMS: atom_id res chain seq x y z
N ARG A 1 34.98 12.67 17.90
CA ARG A 1 34.43 12.09 16.65
C ARG A 1 34.72 10.59 16.66
N LEU A 2 33.71 9.79 16.94
CA LEU A 2 33.82 8.33 16.94
C LEU A 2 33.34 7.77 15.59
N VAL A 3 34.04 8.13 14.52
CA VAL A 3 33.69 7.72 13.14
C VAL A 3 33.72 6.18 12.96
N GLY A 4 34.49 5.46 13.78
CA GLY A 4 34.54 3.99 13.76
C GLY A 4 33.40 3.29 14.52
N SER A 5 32.79 3.93 15.52
CA SER A 5 31.73 3.32 16.33
C SER A 5 30.37 3.23 15.61
N GLU A 6 30.03 4.21 14.78
CA GLU A 6 28.78 4.20 14.02
C GLU A 6 28.76 3.08 12.97
N MET A 7 29.89 2.83 12.31
CA MET A 7 30.03 1.75 11.33
C MET A 7 29.91 0.37 12.02
N CYS A 8 30.53 0.19 13.19
CA CYS A 8 30.42 -1.05 13.96
C CYS A 8 28.99 -1.28 14.48
N ILE A 9 28.27 -0.23 14.90
CA ILE A 9 26.87 -0.34 15.33
C ILE A 9 25.98 -0.77 14.17
N ARG A 10 26.12 -0.12 13.03
CA ARG A 10 25.38 -0.44 11.80
C ARG A 10 25.61 -1.90 11.39
N ASP A 11 26.87 -2.34 11.34
CA ASP A 11 27.22 -3.68 10.88
C ASP A 11 26.67 -4.75 11.84
N ARG A 12 26.77 -4.52 13.14
CA ARG A 12 26.18 -5.41 14.16
C ARG A 12 24.66 -5.46 14.05
N PHE A 13 24.01 -4.32 13.85
CA PHE A 13 22.56 -4.24 13.67
C PHE A 13 22.11 -4.91 12.38
N SER A 14 22.85 -4.74 11.29
CA SER A 14 22.57 -5.40 10.01
C SER A 14 22.70 -6.93 10.14
N THR A 15 23.71 -7.42 10.86
CA THR A 15 23.83 -8.85 11.15
C THR A 15 22.64 -9.36 11.96
N PHE A 16 22.27 -8.66 13.03
CA PHE A 16 21.11 -9.01 13.86
C PHE A 16 19.81 -9.08 13.06
N ILE A 17 19.57 -8.08 12.18
CA ILE A 17 18.39 -8.07 11.29
C ILE A 17 18.43 -9.25 10.32
N GLY A 18 19.61 -9.58 9.78
CA GLY A 18 19.81 -10.75 8.93
C GLY A 18 19.53 -12.07 9.65
N ASP A 19 19.96 -12.20 10.89
CA ASP A 19 19.70 -13.38 11.74
C ASP A 19 18.20 -13.57 12.03
N LEU A 20 17.43 -12.48 12.07
CA LEU A 20 15.96 -12.50 12.15
C LEU A 20 15.27 -12.88 10.81
N GLY A 21 16.04 -13.09 9.74
CA GLY A 21 15.52 -13.45 8.42
C GLY A 21 15.04 -12.26 7.58
N ALA A 22 15.31 -11.02 8.01
CA ALA A 22 15.03 -9.81 7.24
C ALA A 22 16.27 -9.36 6.45
N ILE A 23 16.07 -8.63 5.36
CA ILE A 23 17.16 -8.08 4.54
C ILE A 23 17.30 -6.60 4.87
N PRO A 24 18.43 -6.17 5.49
CA PRO A 24 18.66 -4.76 5.77
C PRO A 24 18.99 -4.02 4.48
N ILE A 25 18.28 -2.93 4.23
CA ILE A 25 18.57 -2.00 3.13
C ILE A 25 19.10 -0.71 3.74
N ILE A 26 20.26 -0.26 3.27
CA ILE A 26 20.95 0.91 3.83
C ILE A 26 20.73 2.10 2.90
N TYR A 27 20.06 3.13 3.41
CA TYR A 27 19.89 4.42 2.76
C TYR A 27 20.51 5.54 3.59
N SER A 28 20.84 6.65 2.95
CA SER A 28 21.11 7.89 3.68
C SER A 28 19.80 8.41 4.31
N PRO A 29 19.85 9.17 5.42
CA PRO A 29 18.63 9.75 6.01
C PRO A 29 17.81 10.56 4.99
N VAL A 30 18.47 11.33 4.13
CA VAL A 30 17.81 12.14 3.09
C VAL A 30 17.06 11.28 2.08
N GLU A 31 17.67 10.18 1.62
CA GLU A 31 17.02 9.24 0.70
C GLU A 31 15.88 8.50 1.37
N HIS A 32 16.08 8.06 2.62
CA HIS A 32 15.04 7.42 3.42
C HIS A 32 13.81 8.33 3.55
N ASP A 33 14.00 9.58 3.95
CA ASP A 33 12.89 10.52 4.17
C ASP A 33 12.16 10.84 2.87
N ARG A 34 12.91 10.98 1.75
CA ARG A 34 12.31 11.16 0.44
C ARG A 34 11.49 9.92 0.01
N ILE A 35 12.06 8.73 0.08
CA ILE A 35 11.36 7.49 -0.31
C ILE A 35 10.11 7.31 0.55
N THR A 36 10.23 7.43 1.88
CA THR A 36 9.12 7.23 2.82
C THR A 36 8.00 8.24 2.60
N SER A 37 8.31 9.47 2.20
CA SER A 37 7.30 10.47 1.88
C SER A 37 6.39 10.00 0.73
N TYR A 38 6.95 9.46 -0.35
CA TYR A 38 6.18 9.05 -1.54
C TYR A 38 5.41 7.74 -1.35
N ILE A 39 5.99 6.76 -0.66
CA ILE A 39 5.37 5.43 -0.53
C ILE A 39 4.49 5.27 0.71
N SER A 40 4.58 6.19 1.66
CA SER A 40 3.84 6.11 2.93
C SER A 40 3.10 7.40 3.28
N HIS A 41 3.79 8.54 3.40
CA HIS A 41 3.20 9.74 3.98
C HIS A 41 2.18 10.40 3.03
N VAL A 42 2.55 10.63 1.77
CA VAL A 42 1.64 11.16 0.74
C VAL A 42 0.40 10.29 0.56
N PRO A 43 0.51 8.94 0.42
CA PRO A 43 -0.66 8.07 0.37
C PRO A 43 -1.61 8.23 1.56
N HIS A 44 -1.11 8.39 2.78
CA HIS A 44 -1.97 8.59 3.96
C HIS A 44 -2.71 9.92 3.93
N VAL A 45 -2.04 11.01 3.52
CA VAL A 45 -2.69 12.32 3.37
C VAL A 45 -3.77 12.25 2.29
N ILE A 46 -3.50 11.58 1.17
CA ILE A 46 -4.48 11.39 0.08
C ILE A 46 -5.69 10.58 0.58
N ALA A 47 -5.47 9.47 1.28
CA ALA A 47 -6.54 8.66 1.83
C ALA A 47 -7.41 9.45 2.82
N ALA A 48 -6.80 10.19 3.74
CA ALA A 48 -7.52 11.04 4.68
C ALA A 48 -8.28 12.17 3.96
N SER A 49 -7.68 12.78 2.94
CA SER A 49 -8.31 13.82 2.13
C SER A 49 -9.53 13.29 1.37
N LEU A 50 -9.44 12.06 0.84
CA LEU A 50 -10.56 11.42 0.15
C LEU A 50 -11.73 11.15 1.10
N VAL A 51 -11.46 10.70 2.34
CA VAL A 51 -12.50 10.54 3.37
C VAL A 51 -13.14 11.88 3.70
N ASN A 52 -12.33 12.91 3.93
CA ASN A 52 -12.83 14.25 4.25
C ASN A 52 -13.66 14.85 3.10
N LEU A 53 -13.26 14.61 1.84
CA LEU A 53 -14.01 15.03 0.66
C LEU A 53 -15.41 14.40 0.64
N VAL A 54 -15.48 13.09 0.86
CA VAL A 54 -16.76 12.36 0.89
C VAL A 54 -17.61 12.80 2.10
N ALA A 55 -17.01 12.95 3.27
CA ALA A 55 -17.70 13.41 4.47
C ALA A 55 -18.29 14.83 4.31
N ALA A 56 -17.59 15.73 3.62
CA ALA A 56 -18.07 17.08 3.34
C ALA A 56 -19.19 17.12 2.30
N ALA A 57 -19.27 16.12 1.42
CA ALA A 57 -20.31 16.01 0.38
C ALA A 57 -21.53 15.19 0.85
N ASP A 58 -21.42 14.47 1.98
CA ASP A 58 -22.50 13.60 2.46
C ASP A 58 -23.69 14.41 3.02
N SER A 59 -24.89 13.87 2.84
CA SER A 59 -26.13 14.46 3.35
C SER A 59 -26.39 14.02 4.80
N PRO A 60 -27.33 14.68 5.51
CA PRO A 60 -27.78 14.23 6.83
C PRO A 60 -28.28 12.78 6.87
N ASP A 61 -28.74 12.27 5.73
CA ASP A 61 -29.21 10.88 5.56
C ASP A 61 -28.08 9.87 5.40
N ASN A 62 -26.81 10.31 5.39
CA ASN A 62 -25.62 9.49 5.25
C ASN A 62 -25.62 8.58 3.99
N ILE A 63 -26.08 9.10 2.85
CA ILE A 63 -26.21 8.32 1.62
C ILE A 63 -24.84 7.85 1.12
N PHE A 64 -23.84 8.75 1.06
CA PHE A 64 -22.49 8.38 0.61
C PHE A 64 -21.87 7.33 1.53
N LYS A 65 -22.03 7.49 2.83
CA LYS A 65 -21.56 6.54 3.84
C LYS A 65 -22.21 5.18 3.70
N SER A 66 -23.51 5.14 3.42
CA SER A 66 -24.28 3.89 3.26
C SER A 66 -23.91 3.15 1.98
N LEU A 67 -23.55 3.87 0.92
CA LEU A 67 -23.19 3.32 -0.39
C LEU A 67 -21.68 3.07 -0.55
N ALA A 68 -20.89 3.39 0.48
CA ALA A 68 -19.43 3.18 0.43
C ALA A 68 -19.10 1.69 0.27
N ALA A 69 -18.66 1.32 -0.92
CA ALA A 69 -18.34 -0.05 -1.32
C ALA A 69 -16.85 -0.40 -1.08
N GLY A 70 -16.47 -1.64 -1.44
CA GLY A 70 -15.15 -2.19 -1.20
C GLY A 70 -14.00 -1.30 -1.66
N GLY A 71 -14.03 -0.81 -2.92
CA GLY A 71 -12.96 0.02 -3.46
C GLY A 71 -12.69 1.30 -2.65
N PHE A 72 -13.74 1.99 -2.17
CA PHE A 72 -13.57 3.14 -1.29
C PHE A 72 -12.97 2.74 0.05
N LYS A 73 -13.48 1.66 0.68
CA LYS A 73 -13.01 1.16 1.97
C LYS A 73 -11.56 0.71 1.90
N ASP A 74 -11.16 0.06 0.81
CA ASP A 74 -9.81 -0.45 0.65
C ASP A 74 -8.79 0.69 0.50
N ILE A 75 -9.06 1.67 -0.36
CA ILE A 75 -8.15 2.80 -0.59
C ILE A 75 -8.07 3.73 0.62
N THR A 76 -9.14 3.84 1.41
CA THR A 76 -9.22 4.71 2.59
C THR A 76 -8.92 4.01 3.91
N ARG A 77 -8.63 2.71 3.91
CA ARG A 77 -8.38 1.92 5.12
C ARG A 77 -7.33 2.56 6.04
N ILE A 78 -6.29 3.12 5.46
CA ILE A 78 -5.19 3.77 6.21
C ILE A 78 -5.58 5.11 6.81
N ALA A 79 -6.68 5.74 6.39
CA ALA A 79 -7.16 7.00 6.95
C ALA A 79 -7.65 6.88 8.41
N SER A 80 -7.90 5.67 8.92
CA SER A 80 -8.28 5.41 10.32
C SER A 80 -7.09 5.39 11.29
N SER A 81 -5.95 5.89 10.88
CA SER A 81 -4.73 5.96 11.70
C SER A 81 -4.83 7.02 12.80
N ASN A 82 -3.99 6.90 13.84
CA ASN A 82 -3.97 7.81 14.98
C ASN A 82 -3.54 9.23 14.55
N PRO A 83 -4.37 10.27 14.78
CA PRO A 83 -4.08 11.64 14.34
C PRO A 83 -2.81 12.23 14.95
N VAL A 84 -2.52 11.96 16.23
CA VAL A 84 -1.33 12.50 16.92
C VAL A 84 -0.05 11.93 16.32
N VAL A 85 -0.04 10.64 15.98
CA VAL A 85 1.11 10.02 15.31
C VAL A 85 1.35 10.68 13.95
N TRP A 86 0.28 10.92 13.18
CA TRP A 86 0.39 11.52 11.84
C TRP A 86 0.79 13.00 11.90
N GLU A 87 0.33 13.74 12.90
CA GLU A 87 0.83 15.10 13.16
C GLU A 87 2.36 15.11 13.29
N HIS A 88 2.91 14.24 14.14
CA HIS A 88 4.36 14.14 14.32
C HIS A 88 5.10 13.71 13.06
N ILE A 89 4.56 12.74 12.31
CA ILE A 89 5.17 12.27 11.05
C ILE A 89 5.24 13.41 10.03
N LEU A 90 4.14 14.14 9.85
CA LEU A 90 4.07 15.21 8.84
C LEU A 90 5.00 16.38 9.21
N LEU A 91 5.09 16.71 10.49
CA LEU A 91 5.97 17.77 10.98
C LEU A 91 7.46 17.37 10.97
N ALA A 92 7.77 16.07 10.98
CA ALA A 92 9.15 15.59 10.93
C ALA A 92 9.74 15.56 9.51
N ASN A 93 8.91 15.50 8.45
CA ASN A 93 9.36 15.42 7.05
C ASN A 93 8.57 16.36 6.12
N PRO A 94 8.40 17.65 6.46
CA PRO A 94 7.44 18.52 5.78
C PRO A 94 7.80 18.77 4.31
N ASP A 95 9.06 19.06 4.00
CA ASP A 95 9.47 19.48 2.67
C ASP A 95 9.25 18.38 1.62
N ASN A 96 9.65 17.15 1.92
CA ASN A 96 9.45 16.02 1.00
C ASN A 96 7.95 15.70 0.81
N ILE A 97 7.15 15.83 1.89
CA ILE A 97 5.71 15.57 1.83
C ILE A 97 5.01 16.65 1.02
N VAL A 98 5.33 17.92 1.25
CA VAL A 98 4.76 19.04 0.48
C VAL A 98 5.09 18.90 -1.00
N ASN A 99 6.34 18.60 -1.34
CA ASN A 99 6.75 18.37 -2.75
C ASN A 99 5.95 17.23 -3.38
N GLY A 100 5.85 16.08 -2.72
CA GLY A 100 5.09 14.94 -3.25
C GLY A 100 3.59 15.23 -3.38
N LEU A 101 3.00 16.01 -2.48
CA LEU A 101 1.59 16.46 -2.58
C LEU A 101 1.39 17.44 -3.73
N GLN A 102 2.35 18.34 -3.97
CA GLN A 102 2.29 19.27 -5.11
C GLN A 102 2.34 18.51 -6.45
N GLU A 103 3.27 17.57 -6.59
CA GLU A 103 3.34 16.71 -7.77
C GLU A 103 2.04 15.90 -7.97
N TYR A 104 1.45 15.40 -6.88
CA TYR A 104 0.15 14.72 -6.95
C TYR A 104 -0.97 15.64 -7.43
N VAL A 105 -1.02 16.88 -6.96
CA VAL A 105 -1.99 17.89 -7.43
C VAL A 105 -1.82 18.17 -8.92
N GLU A 106 -0.58 18.23 -9.43
CA GLU A 106 -0.31 18.38 -10.85
C GLU A 106 -0.85 17.19 -11.68
N LEU A 107 -0.66 15.95 -11.18
CA LEU A 107 -1.25 14.76 -11.83
C LEU A 107 -2.77 14.81 -11.87
N ILE A 108 -3.41 15.24 -10.78
CA ILE A 108 -4.87 15.41 -10.73
C ILE A 108 -5.33 16.51 -11.71
N ASN A 109 -4.63 17.63 -11.78
CA ASN A 109 -4.94 18.70 -12.72
C ASN A 109 -4.82 18.24 -14.17
N LYS A 110 -3.81 17.44 -14.49
CA LYS A 110 -3.66 16.81 -15.81
C LYS A 110 -4.83 15.90 -16.14
N MET A 111 -5.30 15.09 -15.20
CA MET A 111 -6.48 14.25 -15.39
C MET A 111 -7.75 15.09 -15.57
N ILE A 112 -7.94 16.13 -14.78
CA ILE A 112 -9.06 17.08 -14.93
C ILE A 112 -9.06 17.69 -16.34
N TYR A 113 -7.89 18.05 -16.86
CA TYR A 113 -7.76 18.55 -18.23
C TYR A 113 -8.22 17.50 -19.27
N HIS A 114 -7.71 16.28 -19.22
CA HIS A 114 -8.12 15.21 -20.14
C HIS A 114 -9.63 14.94 -20.09
N ILE A 115 -10.22 14.93 -18.88
CA ILE A 115 -11.67 14.76 -18.72
C ILE A 115 -12.45 15.92 -19.39
N LYS A 116 -12.05 17.17 -19.14
CA LYS A 116 -12.69 18.35 -19.72
C LYS A 116 -12.61 18.37 -21.24
N GLN A 117 -11.48 17.93 -21.81
CA GLN A 117 -11.27 17.84 -23.25
C GLN A 117 -11.90 16.58 -23.87
N ARG A 118 -12.49 15.69 -23.06
CA ARG A 118 -12.96 14.36 -23.48
C ARG A 118 -11.88 13.56 -24.23
N ASP A 119 -10.64 13.72 -23.82
CA ASP A 119 -9.47 13.08 -24.41
C ASP A 119 -9.37 11.64 -23.94
N ALA A 120 -10.06 10.74 -24.65
CA ALA A 120 -10.08 9.32 -24.32
C ALA A 120 -8.67 8.68 -24.39
N ALA A 121 -7.81 9.14 -25.30
CA ALA A 121 -6.46 8.61 -25.42
C ALA A 121 -5.59 9.00 -24.23
N GLY A 122 -5.64 10.26 -23.79
CA GLY A 122 -4.92 10.74 -22.60
C GLY A 122 -5.39 10.07 -21.32
N ILE A 123 -6.70 9.88 -21.16
CA ILE A 123 -7.27 9.15 -20.03
C ILE A 123 -6.78 7.69 -20.02
N ASN A 124 -6.87 7.00 -21.15
CA ASN A 124 -6.42 5.60 -21.28
C ASN A 124 -4.93 5.48 -20.95
N ALA A 125 -4.08 6.34 -21.50
CA ALA A 125 -2.64 6.33 -21.27
C ALA A 125 -2.30 6.52 -19.78
N PHE A 126 -3.02 7.38 -19.07
CA PHE A 126 -2.83 7.62 -17.65
C PHE A 126 -3.09 6.34 -16.83
N PHE A 127 -4.20 5.67 -17.07
CA PHE A 127 -4.53 4.43 -16.35
C PHE A 127 -3.63 3.26 -16.76
N ALA A 128 -3.27 3.15 -18.05
CA ALA A 128 -2.36 2.11 -18.53
C ALA A 128 -0.99 2.23 -17.84
N SER A 129 -0.42 3.43 -17.78
CA SER A 129 0.85 3.68 -17.10
C SER A 129 0.81 3.29 -15.61
N ALA A 130 -0.29 3.64 -14.92
CA ALA A 130 -0.45 3.29 -13.51
C ALA A 130 -0.57 1.77 -13.31
N ARG A 131 -1.35 1.09 -14.15
CA ARG A 131 -1.48 -0.38 -14.15
C ARG A 131 -0.12 -1.04 -14.37
N ASP A 132 0.59 -0.66 -15.41
CA ASP A 132 1.85 -1.29 -15.80
C ASP A 132 2.90 -1.14 -14.69
N TYR A 133 2.96 0.02 -14.03
CA TYR A 133 3.81 0.21 -12.86
C TYR A 133 3.34 -0.64 -11.66
N ARG A 134 2.03 -0.65 -11.38
CA ARG A 134 1.48 -1.44 -10.26
C ARG A 134 1.74 -2.94 -10.43
N ASP A 135 1.59 -3.45 -11.65
CA ASP A 135 1.83 -4.85 -11.98
C ASP A 135 3.32 -5.23 -11.92
N SER A 136 4.22 -4.25 -12.08
CA SER A 136 5.66 -4.46 -11.90
C SER A 136 6.07 -4.57 -10.42
N ILE A 137 5.23 -4.13 -9.48
CA ILE A 137 5.50 -4.28 -8.05
C ILE A 137 5.24 -5.73 -7.66
N PRO A 138 6.26 -6.43 -7.10
CA PRO A 138 6.09 -7.83 -6.72
C PRO A 138 4.93 -8.01 -5.75
N ASN A 139 4.02 -8.94 -6.03
CA ASN A 139 2.90 -9.28 -5.14
C ASN A 139 3.36 -9.91 -3.82
N ASN A 140 4.59 -10.39 -3.76
CA ASN A 140 5.22 -10.92 -2.55
C ASN A 140 5.62 -9.78 -1.62
N SER A 141 4.64 -9.10 -1.08
CA SER A 141 4.72 -7.89 -0.28
C SER A 141 5.14 -8.11 1.17
N SER A 142 6.10 -8.98 1.40
CA SER A 142 6.78 -9.04 2.69
C SER A 142 8.19 -8.44 2.59
N GLY A 143 8.35 -7.33 1.87
CA GLY A 143 9.66 -6.73 1.66
C GLY A 143 10.61 -7.70 0.96
N VAL A 144 11.90 -7.55 1.15
CA VAL A 144 12.94 -8.45 0.61
C VAL A 144 13.00 -9.76 1.44
N ILE A 145 11.86 -10.38 1.73
CA ILE A 145 11.78 -11.65 2.47
C ILE A 145 11.70 -12.80 1.45
N ARG A 146 12.33 -13.95 1.80
CA ARG A 146 12.47 -15.15 0.98
C ARG A 146 11.23 -15.45 0.14
N MET A 147 11.44 -15.83 -1.11
CA MET A 147 10.38 -16.31 -2.02
C MET A 147 9.46 -17.29 -1.29
N HIS A 148 8.20 -16.91 -1.17
CA HIS A 148 7.14 -17.83 -0.85
C HIS A 148 6.48 -18.28 -2.15
N HIS A 149 6.10 -19.53 -2.22
CA HIS A 149 5.29 -20.03 -3.33
C HIS A 149 3.83 -19.67 -3.04
N GLU A 150 3.17 -19.05 -4.00
CA GLU A 150 1.73 -18.79 -3.94
C GLU A 150 1.02 -19.88 -4.77
N LEU A 151 -0.02 -20.45 -4.19
CA LEU A 151 -0.87 -21.41 -4.84
C LEU A 151 -2.28 -20.83 -4.93
N PHE A 152 -2.76 -20.64 -6.13
CA PHE A 152 -4.15 -20.26 -6.38
C PHE A 152 -4.97 -21.52 -6.64
N VAL A 153 -6.05 -21.68 -5.89
CA VAL A 153 -6.92 -22.86 -5.99
C VAL A 153 -8.35 -22.39 -6.10
N ASP A 154 -9.01 -22.73 -7.19
CA ASP A 154 -10.44 -22.53 -7.34
C ASP A 154 -11.18 -23.64 -6.60
N ILE A 155 -12.06 -23.26 -5.67
CA ILE A 155 -12.85 -24.18 -4.87
C ILE A 155 -14.32 -23.78 -4.93
N PRO A 156 -15.26 -24.77 -4.92
CA PRO A 156 -16.68 -24.46 -4.84
C PRO A 156 -16.99 -23.69 -3.54
N ASP A 157 -17.95 -22.76 -3.62
CA ASP A 157 -18.44 -22.06 -2.44
C ASP A 157 -19.42 -22.97 -1.65
N GLU A 158 -18.86 -23.91 -0.92
CA GLU A 158 -19.58 -24.84 -0.08
C GLU A 158 -18.97 -24.97 1.33
N ALA A 159 -19.80 -25.31 2.29
CA ALA A 159 -19.33 -25.51 3.66
C ALA A 159 -18.27 -26.61 3.73
N GLY A 160 -17.09 -26.28 4.27
CA GLY A 160 -15.99 -27.21 4.45
C GLY A 160 -14.99 -27.28 3.30
N ALA A 161 -15.17 -26.57 2.18
CA ALA A 161 -14.22 -26.57 1.05
C ALA A 161 -12.82 -26.13 1.48
N ILE A 162 -12.71 -25.03 2.21
CA ILE A 162 -11.42 -24.54 2.75
C ILE A 162 -10.80 -25.57 3.71
N ALA A 163 -11.60 -26.20 4.55
CA ALA A 163 -11.12 -27.23 5.49
C ALA A 163 -10.52 -28.44 4.76
N LYS A 164 -11.11 -28.89 3.65
CA LYS A 164 -10.58 -29.96 2.83
C LYS A 164 -9.20 -29.60 2.24
N VAL A 165 -9.07 -28.39 1.68
CA VAL A 165 -7.80 -27.93 1.09
C VAL A 165 -6.71 -27.81 2.16
N THR A 166 -7.01 -27.20 3.29
CA THR A 166 -6.03 -27.05 4.37
C THR A 166 -5.62 -28.38 5.00
N ALA A 167 -6.52 -29.37 5.06
CA ALA A 167 -6.20 -30.71 5.52
C ALA A 167 -5.21 -31.42 4.56
N LEU A 168 -5.42 -31.35 3.26
CA LEU A 168 -4.49 -31.92 2.26
C LEU A 168 -3.09 -31.29 2.35
N ILE A 169 -3.01 -29.97 2.55
CA ILE A 169 -1.74 -29.25 2.71
C ILE A 169 -1.05 -29.68 4.02
N ALA A 170 -1.81 -29.87 5.09
CA ALA A 170 -1.29 -30.34 6.37
C ALA A 170 -0.78 -31.79 6.28
N GLU A 171 -1.49 -32.69 5.60
CA GLU A 171 -1.04 -34.07 5.33
C GLU A 171 0.28 -34.09 4.54
N ALA A 172 0.43 -33.17 3.57
CA ALA A 172 1.67 -32.98 2.83
C ALA A 172 2.80 -32.33 3.66
N LYS A 173 2.56 -32.02 4.94
CA LYS A 173 3.50 -31.33 5.85
C LYS A 173 4.01 -29.99 5.33
N ILE A 174 3.18 -29.28 4.56
CA ILE A 174 3.48 -27.96 4.03
C ILE A 174 2.99 -26.91 5.04
N SER A 175 3.88 -25.98 5.41
CA SER A 175 3.53 -24.88 6.30
C SER A 175 2.88 -23.74 5.52
N LEU A 176 1.64 -23.43 5.85
CA LEU A 176 0.93 -22.25 5.33
C LEU A 176 1.34 -21.01 6.12
N LYS A 177 1.70 -19.94 5.43
CA LYS A 177 2.01 -18.63 6.03
C LYS A 177 0.80 -17.70 6.00
N ASN A 178 0.08 -17.65 4.89
CA ASN A 178 -1.11 -16.84 4.70
C ASN A 178 -2.16 -17.59 3.89
N ILE A 179 -3.42 -17.31 4.14
CA ILE A 179 -4.56 -17.74 3.32
C ILE A 179 -5.38 -16.51 2.99
N GLY A 180 -5.58 -16.24 1.71
CA GLY A 180 -6.51 -15.24 1.21
C GLY A 180 -7.68 -15.92 0.52
N VAL A 181 -8.91 -15.47 0.76
CA VAL A 181 -10.10 -15.93 0.05
C VAL A 181 -10.66 -14.73 -0.71
N SER A 182 -10.80 -14.89 -2.02
CA SER A 182 -11.43 -13.90 -2.88
C SER A 182 -12.61 -14.54 -3.62
N HIS A 183 -13.74 -13.87 -3.69
CA HIS A 183 -14.85 -14.29 -4.53
C HIS A 183 -14.67 -13.68 -5.92
N ASN A 184 -14.57 -14.51 -6.94
CA ASN A 184 -14.73 -14.05 -8.32
C ASN A 184 -16.23 -13.77 -8.53
N ARG A 185 -16.54 -12.49 -8.74
CA ARG A 185 -17.90 -12.05 -9.12
C ARG A 185 -18.08 -12.20 -10.64
N GLU A 186 -17.98 -13.39 -11.14
CA GLU A 186 -18.40 -13.73 -12.49
C GLU A 186 -19.47 -14.83 -12.39
N ASP A 187 -20.63 -14.44 -11.84
CA ASP A 187 -21.94 -15.09 -12.06
C ASP A 187 -23.07 -14.11 -11.74
#